data_11f6452538e155fbdc50505a4e2f7c9e
#
_entry.id   11f6452538e155fbdc50505a4e2f7c9e
#
_cell.length_a   1.000
_cell.length_b   1.000
_cell.length_c   1.000
_cell.angle_alpha   90.00
_cell.angle_beta   90.00
_cell.angle_gamma   90.00
#
_symmetry.space_group_name_H-M   'P 1'
#
loop_
_entity.id
_entity.type
_entity.pdbx_description
1 polymer ?
#
loop_
_entity_poly.entity_id
_entity_poly.type
_entity_poly.pdbx_seq_one_letter_code
_entity_poly.pdbx_strand_id
1 'polypeptide(L)'
;MLQKNKKALSEIVGYTLLIVIALSLSIMVYSFLKVYVPKETVSCKEDTVIILQDYGCSAQTKELNLTLLNKGLFKVDAAYVRFGNATQKIKTQINENSFLMYGPENVPGLNPGESFFSSYSSNLITSPGEYGLEIQPVIIMDKKLVVCEKGLITQLIQCV
;
A
#
# COMPACT_ATOMS: atom_id res chain seq x y z
N MET A 1 -59.64 43.79 15.73
CA MET A 1 -58.68 43.53 14.62
C MET A 1 -57.29 43.05 15.03
N LEU A 2 -56.98 42.76 16.30
CA LEU A 2 -55.64 42.36 16.81
C LEU A 2 -55.36 40.89 16.86
N GLN A 3 -56.33 39.98 16.67
CA GLN A 3 -56.13 38.51 16.77
C GLN A 3 -55.59 37.91 15.48
N LYS A 4 -55.77 38.52 14.32
CA LYS A 4 -55.35 38.00 13.03
C LYS A 4 -53.81 38.06 12.86
N ASN A 5 -53.14 39.03 13.49
CA ASN A 5 -51.70 39.19 13.43
C ASN A 5 -50.90 38.17 14.28
N LYS A 6 -51.51 37.64 15.36
CA LYS A 6 -50.81 36.67 16.22
C LYS A 6 -50.64 35.30 15.55
N LYS A 7 -51.60 34.85 14.72
CA LYS A 7 -51.48 33.60 13.96
C LYS A 7 -50.43 33.68 12.86
N ALA A 8 -50.39 34.76 12.11
CA ALA A 8 -49.40 34.99 11.07
C ALA A 8 -47.96 35.06 11.62
N LEU A 9 -47.80 35.71 12.78
CA LEU A 9 -46.50 35.78 13.45
C LEU A 9 -46.03 34.41 13.92
N SER A 10 -46.92 33.56 14.42
CA SER A 10 -46.62 32.17 14.84
C SER A 10 -46.19 31.28 13.68
N GLU A 11 -46.81 31.42 12.50
CA GLU A 11 -46.43 30.66 11.30
C GLU A 11 -45.04 31.05 10.81
N ILE A 12 -44.73 32.37 10.75
CA ILE A 12 -43.39 32.82 10.32
C ILE A 12 -42.31 32.31 11.28
N VAL A 13 -42.55 32.38 12.59
CA VAL A 13 -41.61 31.88 13.60
C VAL A 13 -41.41 30.38 13.45
N GLY A 14 -42.49 29.62 13.17
CA GLY A 14 -42.40 28.18 12.93
C GLY A 14 -41.52 27.83 11.71
N TYR A 15 -41.70 28.54 10.59
CA TYR A 15 -40.86 28.31 9.39
C TYR A 15 -39.41 28.70 9.60
N THR A 16 -39.13 29.81 10.25
CA THR A 16 -37.75 30.21 10.55
C THR A 16 -37.06 29.23 11.47
N LEU A 17 -37.75 28.70 12.46
CA LEU A 17 -37.20 27.67 13.36
C LEU A 17 -36.88 26.39 12.60
N LEU A 18 -37.75 25.93 11.70
CA LEU A 18 -37.51 24.76 10.86
C LEU A 18 -36.28 24.94 9.96
N ILE A 19 -36.11 26.10 9.34
CA ILE A 19 -34.95 26.41 8.50
C ILE A 19 -33.66 26.36 9.31
N VAL A 20 -33.65 26.98 10.50
CA VAL A 20 -32.48 27.00 11.38
C VAL A 20 -32.10 25.59 11.82
N ILE A 21 -33.05 24.74 12.18
CA ILE A 21 -32.80 23.34 12.55
C ILE A 21 -32.29 22.58 11.36
N ALA A 22 -32.88 22.72 10.18
CA ALA A 22 -32.42 22.02 8.96
C ALA A 22 -30.98 22.37 8.59
N LEU A 23 -30.64 23.68 8.66
CA LEU A 23 -29.27 24.14 8.39
C LEU A 23 -28.29 23.64 9.43
N SER A 24 -28.62 23.65 10.70
CA SER A 24 -27.72 23.16 11.76
C SER A 24 -27.47 21.66 11.66
N LEU A 25 -28.50 20.87 11.37
CA LEU A 25 -28.34 19.43 11.11
C LEU A 25 -27.50 19.17 9.87
N SER A 26 -27.70 19.94 8.79
CA SER A 26 -26.91 19.79 7.56
C SER A 26 -25.43 20.01 7.79
N ILE A 27 -25.05 21.05 8.54
CA ILE A 27 -23.65 21.34 8.89
C ILE A 27 -23.07 20.23 9.75
N MET A 28 -23.83 19.71 10.71
CA MET A 28 -23.39 18.63 11.59
C MET A 28 -23.15 17.32 10.82
N VAL A 29 -24.09 16.96 9.93
CA VAL A 29 -23.98 15.77 9.08
C VAL A 29 -22.82 15.91 8.09
N TYR A 30 -22.64 17.08 7.47
CA TYR A 30 -21.54 17.34 6.56
C TYR A 30 -20.17 17.17 7.24
N SER A 31 -20.02 17.74 8.44
CA SER A 31 -18.79 17.63 9.22
C SER A 31 -18.48 16.17 9.58
N PHE A 32 -19.51 15.40 9.95
CA PHE A 32 -19.41 13.98 10.25
C PHE A 32 -19.02 13.17 9.01
N LEU A 33 -19.71 13.38 7.88
CA LEU A 33 -19.41 12.68 6.62
C LEU A 33 -18.00 12.96 6.12
N LYS A 34 -17.49 14.19 6.26
CA LYS A 34 -16.12 14.53 5.85
C LYS A 34 -15.04 13.75 6.59
N VAL A 35 -15.32 13.31 7.82
CA VAL A 35 -14.40 12.47 8.61
C VAL A 35 -14.52 10.99 8.23
N TYR A 36 -15.72 10.53 7.91
CA TYR A 36 -16.01 9.11 7.63
C TYR A 36 -15.91 8.72 6.16
N VAL A 37 -16.03 9.69 5.23
CA VAL A 37 -15.77 9.37 3.82
C VAL A 37 -14.28 9.05 3.68
N PRO A 38 -13.90 7.81 3.36
CA PRO A 38 -12.51 7.47 3.13
C PRO A 38 -12.00 8.37 2.00
N LYS A 39 -10.95 9.12 2.29
CA LYS A 39 -10.21 9.80 1.23
C LYS A 39 -9.81 8.72 0.24
N GLU A 40 -10.03 8.97 -1.04
CA GLU A 40 -9.59 8.06 -2.09
C GLU A 40 -8.17 7.60 -1.79
N THR A 41 -8.04 6.36 -1.33
CA THR A 41 -6.75 5.74 -1.13
C THR A 41 -6.23 5.49 -2.54
N VAL A 42 -5.19 6.20 -2.90
CA VAL A 42 -4.47 5.94 -4.15
C VAL A 42 -4.07 4.47 -4.09
N SER A 43 -4.77 3.65 -4.84
CA SER A 43 -4.54 2.20 -4.89
C SER A 43 -3.68 1.86 -6.10
N CYS A 44 -2.89 0.81 -5.98
CA CYS A 44 -2.18 0.25 -7.13
C CYS A 44 -3.16 -0.15 -8.23
N LYS A 45 -2.70 0.01 -9.46
CA LYS A 45 -3.39 -0.52 -10.63
C LYS A 45 -3.44 -2.04 -10.55
N GLU A 46 -4.56 -2.66 -10.91
CA GLU A 46 -4.79 -4.10 -10.73
C GLU A 46 -3.76 -5.00 -11.44
N ASP A 47 -3.21 -4.52 -12.55
CA ASP A 47 -2.21 -5.25 -13.35
C ASP A 47 -0.75 -4.96 -12.93
N THR A 48 -0.51 -4.51 -11.71
CA THR A 48 0.84 -4.36 -11.15
C THR A 48 1.25 -5.70 -10.53
N VAL A 49 2.02 -6.49 -11.26
CA VAL A 49 2.40 -7.84 -10.88
C VAL A 49 3.91 -8.05 -11.04
N ILE A 50 4.57 -8.39 -9.95
CA ILE A 50 5.94 -8.93 -9.96
C ILE A 50 5.85 -10.42 -9.67
N ILE A 51 6.77 -11.20 -10.24
CA ILE A 51 6.97 -12.60 -9.88
C ILE A 51 8.41 -12.84 -9.48
N LEU A 52 8.64 -13.78 -8.58
CA LEU A 52 9.95 -14.33 -8.32
C LEU A 52 10.29 -15.35 -9.43
N GLN A 53 11.23 -14.99 -10.28
CA GLN A 53 11.65 -15.82 -11.40
C GLN A 53 12.65 -16.89 -10.97
N ASP A 54 13.61 -16.49 -10.13
CA ASP A 54 14.65 -17.36 -9.62
C ASP A 54 15.15 -16.87 -8.26
N TYR A 55 15.69 -17.78 -7.47
CA TYR A 55 16.34 -17.44 -6.20
C TYR A 55 17.51 -18.37 -5.89
N GLY A 56 18.49 -17.84 -5.19
CA GLY A 56 19.58 -18.59 -4.60
C GLY A 56 19.75 -18.20 -3.14
N CYS A 57 19.78 -19.18 -2.24
CA CYS A 57 19.99 -18.94 -0.82
C CYS A 57 21.10 -19.82 -0.27
N SER A 58 22.15 -19.18 0.30
CA SER A 58 23.27 -19.88 0.90
C SER A 58 23.37 -19.58 2.38
N ALA A 59 23.31 -20.62 3.20
CA ALA A 59 23.48 -20.50 4.65
C ALA A 59 24.97 -20.28 5.03
N GLN A 60 25.89 -20.71 4.19
CA GLN A 60 27.33 -20.54 4.43
C GLN A 60 27.76 -19.09 4.24
N THR A 61 27.37 -18.47 3.13
CA THR A 61 27.70 -17.07 2.82
C THR A 61 26.70 -16.07 3.43
N LYS A 62 25.57 -16.56 3.94
CA LYS A 62 24.44 -15.74 4.43
C LYS A 62 23.89 -14.79 3.36
N GLU A 63 23.88 -15.26 2.13
CA GLU A 63 23.45 -14.49 0.98
C GLU A 63 22.14 -15.03 0.42
N LEU A 64 21.27 -14.09 0.07
CA LEU A 64 20.02 -14.34 -0.64
C LEU A 64 20.05 -13.58 -1.96
N ASN A 65 20.05 -14.31 -3.06
CA ASN A 65 19.98 -13.79 -4.40
C ASN A 65 18.56 -13.94 -4.93
N LEU A 66 18.00 -12.90 -5.49
CA LEU A 66 16.64 -12.87 -6.03
C LEU A 66 16.65 -12.32 -7.46
N THR A 67 15.93 -12.98 -8.35
CA THR A 67 15.62 -12.46 -9.68
C THR A 67 14.13 -12.23 -9.76
N LEU A 68 13.72 -10.96 -9.84
CA LEU A 68 12.35 -10.52 -9.95
C LEU A 68 12.03 -10.17 -11.41
N LEU A 69 10.85 -10.57 -11.89
CA LEU A 69 10.36 -10.24 -13.21
C LEU A 69 9.06 -9.46 -13.09
N ASN A 70 8.97 -8.31 -13.75
CA ASN A 70 7.72 -7.60 -13.88
C ASN A 70 6.87 -8.24 -14.97
N LYS A 71 5.85 -8.98 -14.56
CA LYS A 71 4.88 -9.63 -15.47
C LYS A 71 3.60 -8.81 -15.64
N GLY A 72 3.51 -7.67 -14.95
CA GLY A 72 2.39 -6.75 -15.05
C GLY A 72 2.44 -5.84 -16.28
N LEU A 73 1.43 -4.99 -16.41
CA LEU A 73 1.33 -4.00 -17.50
C LEU A 73 1.91 -2.64 -17.12
N PHE A 74 2.21 -2.43 -15.85
CA PHE A 74 2.68 -1.15 -15.34
C PHE A 74 4.08 -1.27 -14.76
N LYS A 75 4.82 -0.17 -14.84
CA LYS A 75 6.13 -0.05 -14.22
C LYS A 75 6.01 -0.17 -12.70
N VAL A 76 6.92 -0.91 -12.08
CA VAL A 76 7.06 -1.02 -10.63
C VAL A 76 8.30 -0.24 -10.22
N ASP A 77 8.14 0.71 -9.32
CA ASP A 77 9.22 1.64 -8.96
C ASP A 77 10.08 1.11 -7.81
N ALA A 78 9.50 0.28 -6.96
CA ALA A 78 10.17 -0.26 -5.79
C ALA A 78 9.55 -1.59 -5.35
N ALA A 79 10.22 -2.29 -4.43
CA ALA A 79 9.63 -3.41 -3.72
C ALA A 79 10.15 -3.48 -2.29
N TYR A 80 9.29 -3.83 -1.36
CA TYR A 80 9.71 -4.28 -0.03
C TYR A 80 10.01 -5.77 -0.09
N VAL A 81 11.22 -6.14 0.32
CA VAL A 81 11.65 -7.53 0.45
C VAL A 81 11.76 -7.85 1.93
N ARG A 82 10.93 -8.77 2.40
CA ARG A 82 10.91 -9.23 3.79
C ARG A 82 11.28 -10.69 3.84
N PHE A 83 12.11 -11.03 4.79
CA PHE A 83 12.67 -12.36 4.94
C PHE A 83 12.68 -12.79 6.40
N GLY A 84 12.54 -14.07 6.65
CA GLY A 84 12.59 -14.62 8.00
C GLY A 84 12.29 -16.11 8.04
N ASN A 85 12.31 -16.70 9.23
CA ASN A 85 11.99 -18.13 9.39
C ASN A 85 10.57 -18.42 8.86
N ALA A 86 10.39 -19.60 8.24
CA ALA A 86 9.11 -20.05 7.68
C ALA A 86 7.95 -19.98 8.68
N THR A 87 8.20 -20.21 9.96
CA THR A 87 7.20 -20.19 11.03
C THR A 87 6.88 -18.78 11.57
N GLN A 88 7.70 -17.78 11.25
CA GLN A 88 7.49 -16.41 11.72
C GLN A 88 6.33 -15.73 10.98
N LYS A 89 5.41 -15.16 11.75
CA LYS A 89 4.25 -14.45 11.24
C LYS A 89 4.61 -13.07 10.66
N ILE A 90 5.64 -12.44 11.21
CA ILE A 90 6.15 -11.13 10.78
C ILE A 90 7.60 -11.33 10.33
N LYS A 91 7.87 -10.99 9.09
CA LYS A 91 9.21 -11.08 8.51
C LYS A 91 9.92 -9.73 8.55
N THR A 92 11.24 -9.77 8.62
CA THR A 92 12.07 -8.57 8.68
C THR A 92 12.37 -8.07 7.28
N GLN A 93 12.25 -6.76 7.06
CA GLN A 93 12.67 -6.14 5.81
C GLN A 93 14.20 -6.18 5.70
N ILE A 94 14.71 -6.66 4.57
CA ILE A 94 16.14 -6.85 4.33
C ILE A 94 16.73 -5.85 3.32
N ASN A 95 15.89 -5.05 2.67
CA ASN A 95 16.30 -4.06 1.67
C ASN A 95 16.07 -2.60 2.12
N GLU A 96 16.39 -2.29 3.36
CA GLU A 96 16.11 -0.97 3.98
C GLU A 96 16.66 0.21 3.20
N ASN A 97 17.86 0.07 2.63
CA ASN A 97 18.55 1.17 1.93
C ASN A 97 18.42 1.13 0.39
N SER A 98 17.83 0.08 -0.15
CA SER A 98 17.71 -0.14 -1.59
C SER A 98 16.35 -0.69 -1.99
N PHE A 99 15.29 -0.18 -1.35
CA PHE A 99 13.96 -0.65 -1.68
C PHE A 99 13.50 -0.18 -3.08
N LEU A 100 14.11 0.88 -3.60
CA LEU A 100 13.92 1.32 -4.98
C LEU A 100 14.62 0.36 -5.93
N MET A 101 13.93 -0.06 -6.96
CA MET A 101 14.50 -0.85 -8.03
C MET A 101 15.25 0.09 -8.97
N TYR A 102 16.59 0.10 -8.88
CA TYR A 102 17.43 0.84 -9.81
C TYR A 102 17.99 -0.12 -10.86
N GLY A 103 17.81 0.23 -12.10
CA GLY A 103 18.61 -0.34 -13.18
C GLY A 103 20.06 0.17 -13.11
N PRO A 104 20.97 -0.41 -13.91
CA PRO A 104 22.40 -0.08 -13.87
C PRO A 104 22.76 1.38 -14.15
N GLU A 105 21.81 2.19 -14.60
CA GLU A 105 22.01 3.63 -14.92
C GLU A 105 21.16 4.56 -14.04
N ASN A 106 20.85 4.18 -12.81
CA ASN A 106 19.97 4.94 -11.92
C ASN A 106 18.56 5.23 -12.50
N VAL A 107 18.10 4.43 -13.44
CA VAL A 107 16.73 4.52 -13.95
C VAL A 107 15.82 3.86 -12.93
N PRO A 108 14.96 4.62 -12.24
CA PRO A 108 14.11 4.05 -11.22
C PRO A 108 13.03 3.20 -11.85
N GLY A 109 12.89 1.97 -11.33
CA GLY A 109 11.76 1.09 -11.60
C GLY A 109 12.04 -0.01 -12.60
N LEU A 110 11.15 -0.98 -12.60
CA LEU A 110 11.16 -2.18 -13.42
C LEU A 110 10.01 -2.12 -14.42
N ASN A 111 10.31 -1.98 -15.71
CA ASN A 111 9.29 -1.92 -16.75
C ASN A 111 8.66 -3.29 -17.00
N PRO A 112 7.48 -3.36 -17.62
CA PRO A 112 6.87 -4.62 -18.03
C PRO A 112 7.82 -5.49 -18.86
N GLY A 113 7.96 -6.76 -18.47
CA GLY A 113 8.84 -7.73 -19.14
C GLY A 113 10.32 -7.64 -18.73
N GLU A 114 10.73 -6.67 -17.93
CA GLU A 114 12.10 -6.59 -17.43
C GLU A 114 12.31 -7.42 -16.16
N SER A 115 13.53 -7.93 -15.99
CA SER A 115 13.98 -8.62 -14.79
C SER A 115 14.99 -7.78 -14.02
N PHE A 116 14.95 -7.93 -12.70
CA PHE A 116 15.83 -7.26 -11.76
C PHE A 116 16.49 -8.30 -10.86
N PHE A 117 17.83 -8.33 -10.88
CA PHE A 117 18.62 -9.15 -9.99
C PHE A 117 19.06 -8.34 -8.77
N SER A 118 18.97 -8.95 -7.60
CA SER A 118 19.43 -8.35 -6.34
C SER A 118 20.04 -9.40 -5.44
N SER A 119 21.08 -9.00 -4.71
CA SER A 119 21.75 -9.82 -3.70
C SER A 119 21.66 -9.14 -2.35
N TYR A 120 21.26 -9.88 -1.33
CA TYR A 120 21.10 -9.42 0.04
C TYR A 120 21.93 -10.28 0.97
N SER A 121 22.76 -9.63 1.79
CA SER A 121 23.42 -10.29 2.90
C SER A 121 22.53 -10.19 4.15
N SER A 122 22.18 -11.31 4.76
CA SER A 122 21.27 -11.33 5.89
C SER A 122 21.74 -12.23 7.01
N ASN A 123 21.91 -11.64 8.19
CA ASN A 123 22.20 -12.37 9.42
C ASN A 123 21.03 -13.22 9.92
N LEU A 124 19.87 -13.13 9.26
CA LEU A 124 18.71 -13.98 9.57
C LEU A 124 18.90 -15.41 9.06
N ILE A 125 19.81 -15.62 8.10
CA ILE A 125 20.18 -16.96 7.62
C ILE A 125 21.18 -17.54 8.63
N THR A 126 20.71 -18.39 9.51
CA THR A 126 21.52 -18.97 10.58
C THR A 126 21.95 -20.42 10.31
N SER A 127 21.19 -21.14 9.52
CA SER A 127 21.40 -22.55 9.22
C SER A 127 20.71 -22.94 7.91
N PRO A 128 21.11 -24.03 7.26
CA PRO A 128 20.32 -24.61 6.18
C PRO A 128 18.89 -24.93 6.64
N GLY A 129 17.92 -24.65 5.80
CA GLY A 129 16.51 -24.85 6.15
C GLY A 129 15.54 -24.02 5.32
N GLU A 130 14.29 -24.05 5.73
CA GLU A 130 13.19 -23.38 5.04
C GLU A 130 12.93 -22.00 5.64
N TYR A 131 12.88 -21.01 4.79
CA TYR A 131 12.65 -19.61 5.12
C TYR A 131 11.47 -19.04 4.33
N GLY A 132 10.80 -18.07 4.93
CA GLY A 132 9.72 -17.35 4.27
C GLY A 132 10.21 -16.04 3.65
N LEU A 133 9.88 -15.87 2.38
CA LEU A 133 10.14 -14.65 1.60
C LEU A 133 8.82 -13.97 1.27
N GLU A 134 8.77 -12.66 1.49
CA GLU A 134 7.65 -11.81 1.08
C GLU A 134 8.18 -10.64 0.25
N ILE A 135 7.58 -10.43 -0.91
CA ILE A 135 7.92 -9.33 -1.81
C ILE A 135 6.66 -8.54 -2.10
N GLN A 136 6.68 -7.26 -1.78
CA GLN A 136 5.55 -6.38 -1.92
C GLN A 136 5.90 -5.24 -2.87
N PRO A 137 5.28 -5.18 -4.08
CA PRO A 137 5.56 -4.13 -5.05
C PRO A 137 5.07 -2.76 -4.55
N VAL A 138 5.78 -1.74 -4.99
CA VAL A 138 5.48 -0.34 -4.70
C VAL A 138 5.56 0.47 -5.99
N ILE A 139 4.62 1.35 -6.20
CA ILE A 139 4.62 2.31 -7.31
C ILE A 139 4.68 3.73 -6.77
N ILE A 140 5.19 4.64 -7.57
CA ILE A 140 5.17 6.07 -7.26
C ILE A 140 4.06 6.72 -8.09
N MET A 141 3.05 7.25 -7.41
CA MET A 141 1.97 8.03 -8.02
C MET A 141 1.92 9.41 -7.36
N ASP A 142 1.93 10.46 -8.16
CA ASP A 142 1.88 11.85 -7.67
C ASP A 142 2.92 12.15 -6.57
N LYS A 143 4.14 11.63 -6.76
CA LYS A 143 5.27 11.74 -5.79
C LYS A 143 5.00 11.05 -4.44
N LYS A 144 4.00 10.18 -4.36
CA LYS A 144 3.71 9.37 -3.17
C LYS A 144 3.98 7.90 -3.45
N LEU A 145 4.53 7.23 -2.46
CA LEU A 145 4.71 5.78 -2.48
C LEU A 145 3.37 5.10 -2.21
N VAL A 146 2.97 4.23 -3.11
CA VAL A 146 1.75 3.44 -3.01
C VAL A 146 2.12 1.97 -2.98
N VAL A 147 1.82 1.33 -1.87
CA VAL A 147 2.11 -0.09 -1.64
C VAL A 147 1.00 -0.93 -2.27
N CYS A 148 1.40 -1.90 -3.09
CA CYS A 148 0.47 -2.77 -3.81
C CYS A 148 0.11 -4.00 -2.96
N GLU A 149 -1.00 -3.94 -2.24
CA GLU A 149 -1.42 -5.04 -1.37
C GLU A 149 -1.76 -6.31 -2.16
N LYS A 150 -2.45 -6.18 -3.29
CA LYS A 150 -2.82 -7.32 -4.15
C LYS A 150 -1.64 -7.98 -4.86
N GLY A 151 -0.50 -7.31 -4.94
CA GLY A 151 0.72 -7.80 -5.59
C GLY A 151 1.69 -8.50 -4.63
N LEU A 152 1.31 -8.76 -3.39
CA LEU A 152 2.16 -9.42 -2.41
C LEU A 152 2.46 -10.85 -2.85
N ILE A 153 3.76 -11.16 -2.99
CA ILE A 153 4.28 -12.51 -3.19
C ILE A 153 4.68 -13.07 -1.83
N THR A 154 4.19 -14.24 -1.50
CA THR A 154 4.65 -15.00 -0.34
C THR A 154 5.13 -16.37 -0.81
N GLN A 155 6.39 -16.69 -0.56
CA GLN A 155 7.00 -17.93 -0.99
C GLN A 155 7.91 -18.50 0.10
N LEU A 156 7.91 -19.83 0.21
CA LEU A 156 8.90 -20.57 0.99
C LEU A 156 10.11 -20.85 0.09
N ILE A 157 11.30 -20.61 0.61
CA ILE A 157 12.57 -20.84 -0.08
C ILE A 157 13.48 -21.69 0.77
N GLN A 158 14.26 -22.55 0.12
CA GLN A 158 15.22 -23.44 0.77
C GLN A 158 16.61 -22.81 0.73
N CYS A 159 17.22 -22.59 1.90
CA CYS A 159 18.63 -22.21 2.01
C CYS A 159 19.50 -23.47 2.21
N VAL A 160 20.59 -23.59 1.49
CA VAL A 160 21.54 -24.69 1.50
C VAL A 160 22.91 -24.25 2.03
#